data_7cde2ba7b832b6a1b6985f6efeabaa71
#
_entry.id   7cde2ba7b832b6a1b6985f6efeabaa71
#
_cell.length_a   1.000
_cell.length_b   1.000
_cell.length_c   1.000
_cell.angle_alpha   90.00
_cell.angle_beta   90.00
_cell.angle_gamma   90.00
#
_symmetry.space_group_name_H-M   'P 1'
#
loop_
_entity.id
_entity.type
_entity.pdbx_description
1 polymer ?
#
loop_
_entity_poly.entity_id
_entity_poly.type
_entity_poly.pdbx_seq_one_letter_code
_entity_poly.pdbx_strand_id
1 'polypeptide(L)'
;MSVTDIWVLCAPKSSAFEIQERLRSFALTPNWLPQPNTPGTVQARIAADLEDSKVASLSESMIRLGAAFEITQLSSEPSLILGHPGLGLKRLALDASGEIVIRVGQLERLLTEAGGSRSELERLIRIEKGTAWLDLLEPYRLASLRVSQLPKAV
;
A
#
# COMPACT_ATOMS: atom_id res chain seq x y z
N MET A 1 -17.05 -10.48 -6.44
CA MET A 1 -15.96 -10.96 -5.56
C MET A 1 -14.73 -10.09 -5.77
N SER A 2 -14.25 -9.46 -4.73
CA SER A 2 -13.04 -8.67 -4.79
C SER A 2 -11.92 -9.40 -4.04
N VAL A 3 -10.81 -9.67 -4.71
CA VAL A 3 -9.61 -10.21 -4.05
C VAL A 3 -8.81 -9.04 -3.51
N THR A 4 -8.54 -9.06 -2.21
CA THR A 4 -7.78 -8.03 -1.52
C THR A 4 -6.48 -8.63 -1.01
N ASP A 5 -5.34 -8.04 -1.37
CA ASP A 5 -4.02 -8.41 -0.86
C ASP A 5 -3.54 -7.28 0.04
N ILE A 6 -3.42 -7.56 1.33
CA ILE A 6 -2.99 -6.59 2.33
C ILE A 6 -1.55 -6.91 2.70
N TRP A 7 -0.64 -6.00 2.39
CA TRP A 7 0.76 -6.14 2.75
C TRP A 7 1.16 -5.03 3.71
N VAL A 8 1.20 -5.35 5.00
CA VAL A 8 1.77 -4.47 6.01
C VAL A 8 3.29 -4.60 5.92
N LEU A 9 3.94 -3.64 5.30
CA LEU A 9 5.38 -3.67 5.02
C LEU A 9 6.21 -3.36 6.25
N CYS A 10 5.78 -2.42 7.06
CA CYS A 10 6.51 -1.99 8.24
C CYS A 10 5.54 -1.43 9.27
N ALA A 11 5.42 -2.09 10.41
CA ALA A 11 4.62 -1.60 11.52
C ALA A 11 5.45 -1.61 12.80
N PRO A 12 5.34 -0.59 13.65
CA PRO A 12 5.98 -0.65 14.97
C PRO A 12 5.49 -1.87 15.74
N LYS A 13 6.39 -2.57 16.38
CA LYS A 13 6.05 -3.75 17.19
C LYS A 13 5.00 -3.41 18.25
N SER A 14 5.08 -2.21 18.82
CA SER A 14 4.10 -1.71 19.80
C SER A 14 2.69 -1.54 19.24
N SER A 15 2.53 -1.35 17.93
CA SER A 15 1.24 -1.18 17.27
C SER A 15 0.69 -2.48 16.66
N ALA A 16 1.52 -3.51 16.56
CA ALA A 16 1.14 -4.77 15.89
C ALA A 16 -0.10 -5.41 16.50
N PHE A 17 -0.23 -5.37 17.82
CA PHE A 17 -1.39 -5.93 18.51
C PHE A 17 -2.69 -5.24 18.10
N GLU A 18 -2.71 -3.92 18.05
CA GLU A 18 -3.90 -3.17 17.65
C GLU A 18 -4.26 -3.39 16.17
N ILE A 19 -3.25 -3.47 15.30
CA ILE A 19 -3.46 -3.80 13.89
C ILE A 19 -4.04 -5.21 13.78
N GLN A 20 -3.52 -6.16 14.54
CA GLN A 20 -4.02 -7.52 14.59
C GLN A 20 -5.49 -7.58 15.03
N GLU A 21 -5.87 -6.81 16.04
CA GLU A 21 -7.25 -6.75 16.50
C GLU A 21 -8.21 -6.19 15.43
N ARG A 22 -7.74 -5.19 14.67
CA ARG A 22 -8.50 -4.66 13.53
C ARG A 22 -8.69 -5.72 12.44
N LEU A 23 -7.63 -6.45 12.11
CA LEU A 23 -7.69 -7.55 11.13
C LEU A 23 -8.59 -8.68 11.61
N ARG A 24 -8.57 -9.01 12.90
CA ARG A 24 -9.46 -10.00 13.50
C ARG A 24 -10.94 -9.66 13.36
N SER A 25 -11.29 -8.38 13.42
CA SER A 25 -12.68 -7.95 13.23
C SER A 25 -13.20 -8.30 11.83
N PHE A 26 -12.31 -8.55 10.88
CA PHE A 26 -12.62 -9.04 9.52
C PHE A 26 -12.32 -10.53 9.35
N ALA A 27 -12.16 -11.27 10.45
CA ALA A 27 -11.79 -12.69 10.47
C ALA A 27 -10.43 -12.98 9.82
N LEU A 28 -9.49 -12.02 9.88
CA LEU A 28 -8.15 -12.16 9.35
C LEU A 28 -7.13 -12.33 10.48
N THR A 29 -6.19 -13.26 10.30
CA THR A 29 -5.12 -13.51 11.26
C THR A 29 -3.77 -13.28 10.59
N PRO A 30 -3.04 -12.23 10.97
CA PRO A 30 -1.72 -11.98 10.40
C PRO A 30 -0.68 -12.92 10.98
N ASN A 31 0.30 -13.28 10.18
CA ASN A 31 1.51 -13.96 10.62
C ASN A 31 2.64 -12.95 10.62
N TRP A 32 2.89 -12.35 11.77
CA TRP A 32 3.90 -11.30 11.91
C TRP A 32 5.31 -11.87 11.81
N LEU A 33 6.10 -11.28 10.92
CA LEU A 33 7.51 -11.56 10.75
C LEU A 33 8.33 -10.29 11.00
N PRO A 34 9.60 -10.40 11.40
CA PRO A 34 10.43 -9.19 11.51
C PRO A 34 10.56 -8.47 10.18
N GLN A 35 10.62 -7.13 10.21
CA GLN A 35 11.00 -6.32 9.06
C GLN A 35 12.52 -6.11 9.08
N PRO A 36 13.30 -6.73 8.16
CA PRO A 36 14.75 -6.68 8.22
C PRO A 36 15.34 -5.28 8.00
N ASN A 37 14.61 -4.41 7.30
CA ASN A 37 15.08 -3.05 7.00
C ASN A 37 15.15 -2.16 8.24
N THR A 38 14.25 -2.36 9.21
CA THR A 38 14.13 -1.49 10.38
C THR A 38 13.97 -2.30 11.65
N PRO A 39 14.95 -2.28 12.56
CA PRO A 39 14.85 -2.99 13.84
C PRO A 39 13.64 -2.53 14.66
N GLY A 40 12.99 -3.45 15.36
CA GLY A 40 11.84 -3.16 16.21
C GLY A 40 10.52 -3.03 15.43
N THR A 41 10.51 -3.41 14.16
CA THR A 41 9.31 -3.39 13.33
C THR A 41 8.99 -4.78 12.77
N VAL A 42 7.74 -4.96 12.37
CA VAL A 42 7.22 -6.24 11.85
C VAL A 42 6.50 -6.03 10.53
N GLN A 43 6.35 -7.10 9.78
CA GLN A 43 5.62 -7.13 8.50
C GLN A 43 4.70 -8.35 8.45
N ALA A 44 3.63 -8.25 7.67
CA ALA A 44 2.71 -9.36 7.41
C ALA A 44 1.99 -9.16 6.08
N ARG A 45 1.66 -10.26 5.42
CA ARG A 45 0.90 -10.23 4.16
C ARG A 45 -0.28 -11.18 4.26
N ILE A 46 -1.48 -10.69 3.90
CA ILE A 46 -2.73 -11.41 4.08
C ILE A 46 -3.60 -11.24 2.83
N ALA A 47 -4.14 -12.36 2.32
CA ALA A 47 -5.16 -12.34 1.29
C ALA A 47 -6.55 -12.32 1.94
N ALA A 48 -7.46 -11.53 1.39
CA ALA A 48 -8.80 -11.34 1.94
C ALA A 48 -9.83 -11.05 0.86
N ASP A 49 -11.08 -11.06 1.23
CA ASP A 49 -12.19 -10.56 0.42
C ASP A 49 -12.90 -9.48 1.25
N LEU A 50 -12.51 -8.22 1.04
CA LEU A 50 -13.03 -7.09 1.80
C LEU A 50 -13.72 -6.08 0.89
N GLU A 51 -14.81 -5.51 1.39
CA GLU A 51 -15.50 -4.39 0.76
C GLU A 51 -14.65 -3.11 0.85
N ASP A 52 -14.86 -2.19 -0.10
CA ASP A 52 -14.12 -0.93 -0.17
C ASP A 52 -14.20 -0.12 1.13
N SER A 53 -15.37 -0.08 1.78
CA SER A 53 -15.55 0.64 3.03
C SER A 53 -14.69 0.07 4.17
N LYS A 54 -14.55 -1.25 4.22
CA LYS A 54 -13.72 -1.93 5.23
C LYS A 54 -12.23 -1.69 4.96
N VAL A 55 -11.84 -1.71 3.70
CA VAL A 55 -10.47 -1.40 3.29
C VAL A 55 -10.11 0.04 3.64
N ALA A 56 -11.01 0.99 3.39
CA ALA A 56 -10.81 2.40 3.74
C ALA A 56 -10.63 2.57 5.26
N SER A 57 -11.51 1.96 6.05
CA SER A 57 -11.42 2.01 7.51
C SER A 57 -10.12 1.40 8.05
N LEU A 58 -9.73 0.25 7.51
CA LEU A 58 -8.48 -0.42 7.88
C LEU A 58 -7.26 0.44 7.52
N SER A 59 -7.25 1.04 6.34
CA SER A 59 -6.17 1.90 5.86
C SER A 59 -5.96 3.11 6.79
N GLU A 60 -7.03 3.79 7.16
CA GLU A 60 -6.97 4.91 8.09
C GLU A 60 -6.45 4.50 9.47
N SER A 61 -6.90 3.34 9.97
CA SER A 61 -6.43 2.81 11.25
C SER A 61 -4.94 2.49 11.21
N MET A 62 -4.45 1.86 10.14
CA MET A 62 -3.04 1.52 9.99
C MET A 62 -2.14 2.76 9.92
N ILE A 63 -2.56 3.81 9.22
CA ILE A 63 -1.83 5.08 9.18
C ILE A 63 -1.70 5.67 10.59
N ARG A 64 -2.78 5.70 11.35
CA ARG A 64 -2.77 6.21 12.73
C ARG A 64 -1.85 5.40 13.64
N LEU A 65 -1.72 4.11 13.37
CA LEU A 65 -0.87 3.20 14.15
C LEU A 65 0.59 3.18 13.67
N GLY A 66 0.94 4.03 12.71
CA GLY A 66 2.31 4.20 12.24
C GLY A 66 2.79 3.13 11.26
N ALA A 67 1.88 2.44 10.59
CA ALA A 67 2.23 1.40 9.62
C ALA A 67 2.45 1.96 8.22
N ALA A 68 3.43 1.40 7.52
CA ALA A 68 3.62 1.54 6.07
C ALA A 68 3.09 0.27 5.39
N PHE A 69 2.28 0.42 4.34
CA PHE A 69 1.57 -0.72 3.75
C PHE A 69 1.17 -0.50 2.30
N GLU A 70 0.83 -1.60 1.65
CA GLU A 70 0.21 -1.64 0.33
C GLU A 70 -1.04 -2.52 0.40
N ILE A 71 -2.14 -2.07 -0.19
CA ILE A 71 -3.35 -2.88 -0.35
C ILE A 71 -3.72 -2.90 -1.81
N THR A 72 -3.71 -4.09 -2.41
CA THR A 72 -4.15 -4.29 -3.80
C THR A 72 -5.56 -4.87 -3.78
N GLN A 73 -6.49 -4.22 -4.45
CA GLN A 73 -7.83 -4.73 -4.65
C GLN A 73 -8.05 -5.07 -6.12
N LEU A 74 -8.29 -6.34 -6.41
CA LEU A 74 -8.64 -6.82 -7.74
C LEU A 74 -10.16 -7.01 -7.79
N SER A 75 -10.83 -6.04 -8.38
CA SER A 75 -12.28 -6.00 -8.58
C SER A 75 -12.57 -5.54 -10.00
N SER A 76 -13.83 -5.18 -10.30
CA SER A 76 -14.17 -4.55 -11.59
C SER A 76 -13.40 -3.24 -11.83
N GLU A 77 -13.01 -2.54 -10.76
CA GLU A 77 -12.16 -1.37 -10.80
C GLU A 77 -10.92 -1.61 -9.94
N PRO A 78 -9.89 -2.29 -10.49
CA PRO A 78 -8.69 -2.61 -9.73
C PRO A 78 -7.99 -1.35 -9.19
N SER A 79 -7.53 -1.41 -7.95
CA SER A 79 -6.87 -0.29 -7.30
C SER A 79 -5.75 -0.74 -6.38
N LEU A 80 -4.80 0.17 -6.14
CA LEU A 80 -3.71 0.02 -5.20
C LEU A 80 -3.77 1.17 -4.20
N ILE A 81 -3.76 0.85 -2.91
CA ILE A 81 -3.68 1.85 -1.85
C ILE A 81 -2.30 1.76 -1.24
N LEU A 82 -1.59 2.88 -1.25
CA LEU A 82 -0.29 3.02 -0.62
C LEU A 82 -0.45 3.83 0.66
N GLY A 83 0.15 3.37 1.74
CA GLY A 83 0.12 4.06 3.03
C GLY A 83 1.53 4.22 3.60
N HIS A 84 1.82 5.43 4.07
CA HIS A 84 3.05 5.75 4.79
C HIS A 84 2.75 6.79 5.87
N PRO A 85 3.23 6.60 7.11
CA PRO A 85 2.90 7.53 8.20
C PRO A 85 3.29 8.98 7.93
N GLY A 86 4.37 9.19 7.17
CA GLY A 86 4.84 10.54 6.82
C GLY A 86 4.14 11.18 5.63
N LEU A 87 3.46 10.40 4.78
CA LEU A 87 2.81 10.87 3.56
C LEU A 87 1.29 10.71 3.57
N GLY A 88 0.75 9.82 4.41
CA GLY A 88 -0.66 9.47 4.42
C GLY A 88 -1.01 8.40 3.40
N LEU A 89 -2.21 8.49 2.83
CA LEU A 89 -2.76 7.51 1.89
C LEU A 89 -2.69 8.03 0.46
N LYS A 90 -2.41 7.13 -0.48
CA LYS A 90 -2.50 7.39 -1.92
C LYS A 90 -3.21 6.24 -2.60
N ARG A 91 -4.31 6.51 -3.29
CA ARG A 91 -5.03 5.52 -4.09
C ARG A 91 -4.67 5.67 -5.56
N LEU A 92 -4.32 4.55 -6.18
CA LEU A 92 -3.92 4.48 -7.58
C LEU A 92 -4.86 3.54 -8.34
N ALA A 93 -5.18 3.90 -9.59
CA ALA A 93 -5.90 3.00 -10.47
C ALA A 93 -4.94 1.98 -11.08
N LEU A 94 -5.41 0.75 -11.24
CA LEU A 94 -4.68 -0.34 -11.89
C LEU A 94 -5.43 -0.78 -13.12
N ASP A 95 -4.70 -1.31 -14.12
CA ASP A 95 -5.31 -2.04 -15.23
C ASP A 95 -5.54 -3.52 -14.87
N ALA A 96 -6.06 -4.29 -15.81
CA ALA A 96 -6.34 -5.71 -15.59
C ALA A 96 -5.08 -6.55 -15.33
N SER A 97 -3.90 -6.08 -15.73
CA SER A 97 -2.61 -6.74 -15.48
C SER A 97 -1.96 -6.30 -14.16
N GLY A 98 -2.56 -5.35 -13.44
CA GLY A 98 -2.04 -4.84 -12.17
C GLY A 98 -1.05 -3.70 -12.31
N GLU A 99 -0.94 -3.10 -13.49
CA GLU A 99 -0.09 -1.93 -13.68
C GLU A 99 -0.81 -0.64 -13.33
N ILE A 100 -0.06 0.32 -12.77
CA ILE A 100 -0.59 1.65 -12.43
C ILE A 100 -0.91 2.40 -13.70
N VAL A 101 -2.13 2.94 -13.77
CA VAL A 101 -2.61 3.72 -14.92
C VAL A 101 -3.14 5.07 -14.47
N ILE A 102 -3.05 6.06 -15.36
CA ILE A 102 -3.69 7.35 -15.20
C ILE A 102 -4.82 7.43 -16.21
N ARG A 103 -6.04 7.69 -15.73
CA ARG A 103 -7.21 7.80 -16.60
C ARG A 103 -7.11 9.05 -17.45
N VAL A 104 -7.65 8.99 -18.67
CA VAL A 104 -7.59 10.10 -19.64
C VAL A 104 -8.11 11.42 -19.06
N GLY A 105 -9.24 11.38 -18.34
CA GLY A 105 -9.80 12.58 -17.71
C GLY A 105 -8.86 13.20 -16.67
N GLN A 106 -8.13 12.37 -15.90
CA GLN A 106 -7.12 12.84 -14.96
C GLN A 106 -5.93 13.46 -15.69
N LEU A 107 -5.48 12.82 -16.76
CA LEU A 107 -4.38 13.34 -17.58
C LEU A 107 -4.71 14.70 -18.19
N GLU A 108 -5.92 14.86 -18.72
CA GLU A 108 -6.40 16.15 -19.26
C GLU A 108 -6.38 17.24 -18.20
N ARG A 109 -6.81 16.92 -16.97
CA ARG A 109 -6.75 17.85 -15.85
C ARG A 109 -5.31 18.25 -15.51
N LEU A 110 -4.39 17.28 -15.49
CA LEU A 110 -2.97 17.55 -15.24
C LEU A 110 -2.35 18.42 -16.32
N LEU A 111 -2.72 18.20 -17.60
CA LEU A 111 -2.27 19.03 -18.70
C LEU A 111 -2.74 20.49 -18.55
N THR A 112 -3.98 20.69 -18.13
CA THR A 112 -4.53 22.02 -17.87
C THR A 112 -3.80 22.70 -16.71
N GLU A 113 -3.59 22.00 -15.61
CA GLU A 113 -2.86 22.52 -14.44
C GLU A 113 -1.41 22.88 -14.77
N ALA A 114 -0.76 22.11 -15.64
CA ALA A 114 0.64 22.33 -16.03
C ALA A 114 0.82 23.59 -16.87
N GLY A 115 -0.23 24.09 -17.52
CA GLY A 115 -0.20 25.35 -18.26
C GLY A 115 0.82 25.40 -19.40
N GLY A 116 1.09 24.26 -20.04
CA GLY A 116 2.09 24.16 -21.13
C GLY A 116 3.52 23.94 -20.67
N SER A 117 3.78 23.86 -19.36
CA SER A 117 5.11 23.55 -18.82
C SER A 117 5.32 22.04 -18.74
N ARG A 118 6.31 21.53 -19.49
CA ARG A 118 6.67 20.12 -19.47
C ARG A 118 7.19 19.66 -18.10
N SER A 119 8.03 20.45 -17.47
CA SER A 119 8.58 20.11 -16.15
C SER A 119 7.48 20.05 -15.07
N GLU A 120 6.51 20.96 -15.14
CA GLU A 120 5.36 20.93 -14.23
C GLU A 120 4.47 19.72 -14.50
N LEU A 121 4.23 19.38 -15.76
CA LEU A 121 3.46 18.17 -16.12
C LEU A 121 4.14 16.91 -15.60
N GLU A 122 5.46 16.79 -15.76
CA GLU A 122 6.23 15.65 -15.24
C GLU A 122 6.11 15.55 -13.71
N ARG A 123 6.17 16.68 -13.00
CA ARG A 123 5.99 16.74 -11.55
C ARG A 123 4.61 16.25 -11.13
N LEU A 124 3.56 16.73 -11.79
CA LEU A 124 2.18 16.36 -11.52
C LEU A 124 1.92 14.88 -11.79
N ILE A 125 2.49 14.33 -12.87
CA ILE A 125 2.38 12.91 -13.18
C ILE A 125 3.05 12.06 -12.08
N ARG A 126 4.21 12.45 -11.57
CA ARG A 126 4.87 11.75 -10.48
C ARG A 126 4.02 11.71 -9.21
N ILE A 127 3.37 12.83 -8.89
CA ILE A 127 2.45 12.89 -7.75
C ILE A 127 1.28 11.93 -7.96
N GLU A 128 0.66 11.96 -9.14
CA GLU A 128 -0.49 11.12 -9.47
C GLU A 128 -0.14 9.62 -9.48
N LYS A 129 1.06 9.26 -9.88
CA LYS A 129 1.57 7.88 -9.83
C LYS A 129 1.96 7.41 -8.44
N GLY A 130 1.97 8.28 -7.45
CA GLY A 130 2.37 7.93 -6.09
C GLY A 130 3.87 7.68 -5.95
N THR A 131 4.72 8.30 -6.77
CA THR A 131 6.16 8.07 -6.79
C THR A 131 6.81 8.24 -5.41
N ALA A 132 6.42 9.26 -4.64
CA ALA A 132 6.96 9.48 -3.30
C ALA A 132 6.69 8.30 -2.36
N TRP A 133 5.46 7.74 -2.40
CA TRP A 133 5.12 6.55 -1.62
C TRP A 133 5.90 5.33 -2.08
N LEU A 134 5.95 5.10 -3.39
CA LEU A 134 6.65 3.94 -3.98
C LEU A 134 8.13 3.96 -3.60
N ASP A 135 8.78 5.11 -3.66
CA ASP A 135 10.18 5.27 -3.29
C ASP A 135 10.44 4.96 -1.81
N LEU A 136 9.55 5.42 -0.92
CA LEU A 136 9.68 5.15 0.52
C LEU A 136 9.36 3.71 0.89
N LEU A 137 8.44 3.05 0.17
CA LEU A 137 8.03 1.68 0.46
C LEU A 137 8.98 0.63 -0.13
N GLU A 138 9.74 0.97 -1.18
CA GLU A 138 10.61 0.04 -1.89
C GLU A 138 11.63 -0.67 -0.99
N PRO A 139 12.36 0.01 -0.08
CA PRO A 139 13.30 -0.69 0.80
C PRO A 139 12.64 -1.75 1.70
N TYR A 140 11.44 -1.47 2.19
CA TYR A 140 10.69 -2.42 3.01
C TYR A 140 10.23 -3.61 2.17
N ARG A 141 9.75 -3.36 0.97
CA ARG A 141 9.30 -4.40 0.03
C ARG A 141 10.43 -5.35 -0.31
N LEU A 142 11.59 -4.83 -0.69
CA LEU A 142 12.76 -5.64 -1.04
C LEU A 142 13.25 -6.46 0.15
N ALA A 143 13.32 -5.88 1.33
CA ALA A 143 13.71 -6.58 2.55
C ALA A 143 12.72 -7.68 2.92
N SER A 144 11.42 -7.42 2.79
CA SER A 144 10.36 -8.41 3.05
C SER A 144 10.42 -9.59 2.09
N LEU A 145 10.69 -9.34 0.82
CA LEU A 145 10.85 -10.41 -0.19
C LEU A 145 12.05 -11.29 0.13
N ARG A 146 13.15 -10.75 0.65
CA ARG A 146 14.32 -11.53 1.08
C ARG A 146 13.95 -12.49 2.21
N VAL A 147 13.18 -12.06 3.19
CA VAL A 147 12.75 -12.91 4.30
C VAL A 147 11.88 -14.06 3.80
N SER A 148 10.94 -13.78 2.89
CA SER A 148 10.06 -14.82 2.34
C SER A 148 10.78 -15.79 1.41
N GLN A 149 11.97 -15.45 0.91
CA GLN A 149 12.82 -16.29 0.06
C GLN A 149 13.85 -17.12 0.85
N LEU A 150 14.04 -16.83 2.13
CA LEU A 150 14.95 -17.62 2.94
C LEU A 150 14.39 -19.03 3.13
N PRO A 151 15.25 -20.09 3.00
CA PRO A 151 14.80 -21.44 3.27
C PRO A 151 14.31 -21.53 4.71
N LYS A 152 13.16 -22.17 4.90
CA LYS A 152 12.68 -22.44 6.27
C LYS A 152 13.73 -23.27 6.97
N ALA A 153 14.18 -22.82 8.13
CA ALA A 153 15.06 -23.61 9.00
C ALA A 153 14.37 -24.95 9.29
N VAL A 154 15.03 -26.01 8.98
CA VAL A 154 14.54 -27.37 9.25
C VAL A 154 14.74 -27.69 10.72
#